data_cb154d5caa867d4d384f9cebeca0f5ec
#
_entry.id   cb154d5caa867d4d384f9cebeca0f5ec
#
_cell.length_a   1.000
_cell.length_b   1.000
_cell.length_c   1.000
_cell.angle_alpha   90.00
_cell.angle_beta   90.00
_cell.angle_gamma   90.00
#
_symmetry.space_group_name_H-M   'P 1'
#
loop_
_entity.id
_entity.type
_entity.pdbx_description
1 polymer ?
#
loop_
_entity_poly.entity_id
_entity_poly.type
_entity_poly.pdbx_seq_one_letter_code
_entity_poly.pdbx_strand_id
1 'polypeptide(L)'
;MRKAIETLKNIWKIEDLRQRILITILFVAIYRFGSYVVLPGINPAMLAKLHEQTSEGLLALLNMFSGGAFSNASIFALGIMPYISASIVIQLLGIAVPYFQKLQREGESGRRKMNQYTRYLTIIILLVQAPSYLLNLKMQAGPSLNASLDWTL
;
A
#
# COMPACT_ATOMS: atom_id res chain seq x y z
N MET A 1 25.82 17.51 18.36
CA MET A 1 24.80 16.65 19.03
C MET A 1 23.84 17.47 19.90
N ARG A 2 24.29 18.44 20.72
CA ARG A 2 23.36 19.26 21.54
C ARG A 2 22.30 19.99 20.74
N LYS A 3 22.63 20.60 19.59
CA LYS A 3 21.68 21.31 18.72
C LYS A 3 20.59 20.41 18.17
N ALA A 4 20.90 19.15 17.81
CA ALA A 4 19.93 18.20 17.33
C ALA A 4 18.93 17.80 18.42
N ILE A 5 19.40 17.64 19.65
CA ILE A 5 18.53 17.30 20.80
C ILE A 5 17.62 18.47 21.15
N GLU A 6 18.14 19.70 21.10
CA GLU A 6 17.34 20.92 21.31
C GLU A 6 16.29 21.11 20.22
N THR A 7 16.63 20.84 18.98
CA THR A 7 15.69 20.87 17.84
C THR A 7 14.58 19.84 18.01
N LEU A 8 14.91 18.61 18.39
CA LEU A 8 13.93 17.56 18.67
C LEU A 8 13.01 17.94 19.85
N LYS A 9 13.59 18.54 20.89
CA LYS A 9 12.81 19.00 22.05
C LYS A 9 11.87 20.15 21.68
N ASN A 10 12.30 21.06 20.80
CA ASN A 10 11.48 22.16 20.31
C ASN A 10 10.36 21.67 19.38
N ILE A 11 10.63 20.68 18.51
CA ILE A 11 9.63 20.00 17.68
C ILE A 11 8.54 19.37 18.54
N TRP A 12 8.93 18.74 19.66
CA TRP A 12 7.99 18.10 20.59
C TRP A 12 7.11 19.11 21.35
N LYS A 13 7.55 20.36 21.49
CA LYS A 13 6.75 21.42 22.13
C LYS A 13 5.64 21.96 21.26
N ILE A 14 5.71 21.81 19.93
CA ILE A 14 4.67 22.27 19.01
C ILE A 14 3.54 21.23 18.99
N GLU A 15 2.35 21.61 19.47
CA GLU A 15 1.21 20.69 19.59
C GLU A 15 0.77 20.10 18.24
N ASP A 16 0.63 20.92 17.20
CA ASP A 16 0.22 20.47 15.88
C ASP A 16 1.19 19.45 15.29
N LEU A 17 2.47 19.71 15.38
CA LEU A 17 3.51 18.82 14.88
C LEU A 17 3.55 17.51 15.67
N ARG A 18 3.42 17.61 16.98
CA ARG A 18 3.36 16.44 17.88
C ARG A 18 2.19 15.54 17.54
N GLN A 19 0.99 16.10 17.35
CA GLN A 19 -0.19 15.33 16.96
C GLN A 19 0.00 14.62 15.63
N ARG A 20 0.54 15.30 14.64
CA ARG A 20 0.82 14.70 13.32
C ARG A 20 1.83 13.56 13.40
N ILE A 21 2.88 13.71 14.17
CA ILE A 21 3.89 12.66 14.39
C ILE A 21 3.27 11.45 15.09
N LEU A 22 2.49 11.67 16.14
CA LEU A 22 1.81 10.60 16.87
C LEU A 22 0.84 9.83 15.98
N ILE A 23 0.04 10.53 15.17
CA ILE A 23 -0.89 9.92 14.23
C ILE A 23 -0.13 9.09 13.17
N THR A 24 0.96 9.62 12.64
CA THR A 24 1.80 8.91 11.66
C THR A 24 2.40 7.64 12.25
N ILE A 25 2.93 7.71 13.46
CA ILE A 25 3.47 6.55 14.17
C ILE A 25 2.38 5.52 14.42
N LEU A 26 1.18 5.96 14.81
CA LEU A 26 0.02 5.08 15.00
C LEU A 26 -0.34 4.34 13.72
N PHE A 27 -0.46 5.03 12.59
CA PHE A 27 -0.74 4.41 11.30
C PHE A 27 0.35 3.44 10.85
N VAL A 28 1.62 3.79 11.04
CA VAL A 28 2.75 2.90 10.74
C VAL A 28 2.70 1.65 11.61
N ALA A 29 2.39 1.79 12.90
CA ALA A 29 2.24 0.67 13.81
C ALA A 29 1.08 -0.27 13.40
N ILE A 30 -0.06 0.29 13.02
CA ILE A 30 -1.22 -0.47 12.53
C ILE A 30 -0.87 -1.22 11.24
N TYR A 31 -0.22 -0.55 10.30
CA TYR A 31 0.23 -1.18 9.06
C TYR A 31 1.21 -2.32 9.33
N ARG A 32 2.19 -2.11 10.18
CA ARG A 32 3.19 -3.11 10.53
C ARG A 32 2.55 -4.32 11.23
N PHE A 33 1.64 -4.07 12.14
CA PHE A 33 0.87 -5.14 12.78
C PHE A 33 0.07 -5.95 11.76
N GLY A 34 -0.65 -5.29 10.86
CA GLY A 34 -1.42 -5.93 9.79
C GLY A 34 -0.56 -6.68 8.78
N SER A 35 0.72 -6.28 8.58
CA SER A 35 1.64 -7.00 7.70
C SER A 35 2.01 -8.39 8.23
N TYR A 36 1.91 -8.62 9.53
CA TYR A 36 2.13 -9.94 10.14
C TYR A 36 0.87 -10.80 10.20
N VAL A 37 -0.31 -10.19 9.98
CA VAL A 37 -1.58 -10.94 9.95
C VAL A 37 -1.72 -11.62 8.60
N VAL A 38 -1.56 -12.93 8.59
CA VAL A 38 -1.68 -13.76 7.38
C VAL A 38 -3.15 -13.90 7.00
N LEU A 39 -3.45 -13.88 5.71
CA LEU A 39 -4.80 -14.13 5.20
C LEU A 39 -5.32 -15.49 5.68
N PRO A 40 -6.59 -15.57 6.12
CA PRO A 40 -7.18 -16.82 6.54
C PRO A 40 -7.20 -17.83 5.37
N GLY A 41 -6.86 -19.08 5.65
CA GLY A 41 -6.83 -20.15 4.65
C GLY A 41 -5.47 -20.38 3.96
N ILE A 42 -4.42 -19.66 4.34
CA ILE A 42 -3.07 -19.87 3.79
C ILE A 42 -2.26 -20.75 4.73
N ASN A 43 -1.68 -21.82 4.16
CA ASN A 43 -0.79 -22.72 4.89
C ASN A 43 0.59 -22.10 5.15
N PRO A 44 1.15 -22.22 6.37
CA PRO A 44 2.49 -21.69 6.68
C PRO A 44 3.62 -22.30 5.84
N ALA A 45 3.47 -23.53 5.38
CA ALA A 45 4.44 -24.16 4.46
C ALA A 45 4.54 -23.44 3.10
N MET A 46 3.48 -22.78 2.69
CA MET A 46 3.41 -21.99 1.46
C MET A 46 4.13 -20.66 1.59
N LEU A 47 4.11 -20.06 2.78
CA LEU A 47 4.85 -18.83 3.05
C LEU A 47 6.35 -19.00 2.81
N ALA A 48 6.92 -20.14 3.14
CA ALA A 48 8.33 -20.44 2.88
C ALA A 48 8.64 -20.40 1.38
N LYS A 49 7.78 -21.01 0.54
CA LYS A 49 7.92 -20.96 -0.93
C LYS A 49 7.76 -19.56 -1.49
N LEU A 50 6.83 -18.77 -0.96
CA LEU A 50 6.67 -17.38 -1.36
C LEU A 50 7.91 -16.54 -1.00
N HIS A 51 8.50 -16.77 0.16
CA HIS A 51 9.74 -16.12 0.56
C HIS A 51 10.89 -16.43 -0.40
N GLU A 52 11.04 -17.68 -0.84
CA GLU A 52 12.06 -18.07 -1.81
C GLU A 52 11.83 -17.41 -3.18
N GLN A 53 10.59 -17.40 -3.66
CA GLN A 53 10.23 -16.80 -4.96
C GLN A 53 10.30 -15.28 -4.94
N THR A 54 10.01 -14.64 -3.82
CA THR A 54 10.06 -13.18 -3.68
C THR A 54 11.44 -12.63 -3.36
N SER A 55 12.42 -13.50 -3.10
CA SER A 55 13.81 -13.07 -2.86
C SER A 55 14.54 -12.61 -4.11
N GLU A 56 14.06 -12.99 -5.29
CA GLU A 56 14.72 -12.68 -6.57
C GLU A 56 13.76 -11.99 -7.56
N GLY A 57 14.32 -11.07 -8.34
CA GLY A 57 13.66 -10.45 -9.47
C GLY A 57 12.66 -9.34 -9.13
N LEU A 58 11.66 -9.19 -10.00
CA LEU A 58 10.64 -8.13 -9.91
C LEU A 58 9.78 -8.22 -8.63
N LEU A 59 9.52 -9.45 -8.17
CA LEU A 59 8.75 -9.70 -6.95
C LEU A 59 9.47 -9.21 -5.70
N ALA A 60 10.80 -9.21 -5.70
CA ALA A 60 11.60 -8.63 -4.61
C ALA A 60 11.36 -7.14 -4.46
N LEU A 61 11.21 -6.40 -5.57
CA LEU A 61 10.86 -4.98 -5.55
C LEU A 61 9.48 -4.74 -4.95
N LEU A 62 8.47 -5.51 -5.36
CA LEU A 62 7.12 -5.42 -4.79
C LEU A 62 7.12 -5.70 -3.29
N ASN A 63 7.87 -6.71 -2.86
CA ASN A 63 8.02 -7.04 -1.45
C ASN A 63 8.69 -5.90 -0.66
N MET A 64 9.70 -5.27 -1.23
CA MET A 64 10.37 -4.12 -0.64
C MET A 64 9.42 -2.94 -0.45
N PHE A 65 8.62 -2.60 -1.47
CA PHE A 65 7.63 -1.53 -1.39
C PHE A 65 6.51 -1.79 -0.38
N SER A 66 6.12 -3.04 -0.22
CA SER A 66 5.09 -3.41 0.75
C SER A 66 5.63 -3.63 2.17
N GLY A 67 6.95 -3.49 2.38
CA GLY A 67 7.58 -3.70 3.69
C GLY A 67 7.49 -5.14 4.20
N GLY A 68 7.55 -6.11 3.30
CA GLY A 68 7.46 -7.54 3.62
C GLY A 68 6.03 -8.10 3.70
N ALA A 69 5.01 -7.26 3.57
CA ALA A 69 3.62 -7.70 3.61
C ALA A 69 3.24 -8.62 2.45
N PHE A 70 3.85 -8.42 1.28
CA PHE A 70 3.61 -9.24 0.10
C PHE A 70 4.07 -10.70 0.30
N SER A 71 5.29 -10.90 0.81
CA SER A 71 5.83 -12.24 1.05
C SER A 71 5.11 -12.98 2.18
N ASN A 72 4.59 -12.24 3.16
CA ASN A 72 3.80 -12.81 4.26
C ASN A 72 2.34 -13.11 3.89
N ALA A 73 1.93 -12.82 2.64
CA ALA A 73 0.53 -12.94 2.20
C ALA A 73 -0.45 -12.33 3.21
N SER A 74 -0.12 -11.15 3.73
CA SER A 74 -0.91 -10.45 4.74
C SER A 74 -2.11 -9.72 4.13
N ILE A 75 -2.98 -9.21 5.00
CA ILE A 75 -4.12 -8.38 4.59
C ILE A 75 -3.69 -7.09 3.89
N PHE A 76 -2.45 -6.64 4.09
CA PHE A 76 -1.87 -5.46 3.45
C PHE A 76 -0.83 -5.82 2.36
N ALA A 77 -0.97 -7.00 1.73
CA ALA A 77 -0.02 -7.50 0.74
C ALA A 77 0.21 -6.56 -0.45
N LEU A 78 -0.82 -5.85 -0.90
CA LEU A 78 -0.72 -4.88 -1.99
C LEU A 78 -0.01 -3.59 -1.56
N GLY A 79 0.00 -3.27 -0.27
CA GLY A 79 0.64 -2.08 0.28
C GLY A 79 0.10 -0.78 -0.32
N ILE A 80 1.02 0.11 -0.68
CA ILE A 80 0.72 1.43 -1.26
C ILE A 80 0.79 1.45 -2.80
N MET A 81 1.11 0.34 -3.44
CA MET A 81 1.29 0.27 -4.89
C MET A 81 0.08 0.74 -5.70
N PRO A 82 -1.17 0.36 -5.38
CA PRO A 82 -2.34 0.88 -6.09
C PRO A 82 -2.47 2.40 -6.02
N TYR A 83 -2.18 2.99 -4.87
CA TYR A 83 -2.24 4.44 -4.68
C TYR A 83 -1.16 5.16 -5.49
N ILE A 84 0.06 4.66 -5.50
CA ILE A 84 1.17 5.22 -6.28
C ILE A 84 0.84 5.15 -7.77
N SER A 85 0.36 4.03 -8.26
CA SER A 85 -0.05 3.86 -9.66
C SER A 85 -1.15 4.84 -10.06
N ALA A 86 -2.18 4.98 -9.23
CA ALA A 86 -3.27 5.92 -9.45
C ALA A 86 -2.77 7.38 -9.45
N SER A 87 -1.89 7.73 -8.54
CA SER A 87 -1.30 9.06 -8.43
C SER A 87 -0.50 9.42 -9.70
N ILE A 88 0.33 8.50 -10.18
CA ILE A 88 1.11 8.68 -11.42
C ILE A 88 0.18 8.86 -12.61
N VAL A 89 -0.86 8.04 -12.74
CA VAL A 89 -1.84 8.15 -13.84
C VAL A 89 -2.54 9.50 -13.82
N ILE A 90 -2.97 9.99 -12.67
CA ILE A 90 -3.60 11.31 -12.53
C ILE A 90 -2.63 12.44 -12.87
N GLN A 91 -1.37 12.34 -12.49
CA GLN A 91 -0.35 13.31 -12.86
C GLN A 91 -0.11 13.35 -14.37
N LEU A 92 -0.06 12.19 -15.02
CA LEU A 92 0.07 12.09 -16.47
C LEU A 92 -1.17 12.64 -17.19
N LEU A 93 -2.37 12.37 -16.70
CA LEU A 93 -3.61 12.95 -17.21
C LEU A 93 -3.63 14.47 -17.02
N GLY A 94 -3.03 14.99 -15.96
CA GLY A 94 -2.86 16.41 -15.73
C GLY A 94 -2.03 17.11 -16.81
N ILE A 95 -1.17 16.39 -17.49
CA ILE A 95 -0.38 16.90 -18.63
C ILE A 95 -1.14 16.72 -19.96
N ALA A 96 -1.81 15.58 -20.14
CA ALA A 96 -2.42 15.17 -21.39
C ALA A 96 -3.82 15.77 -21.62
N VAL A 97 -4.62 15.93 -20.56
CA VAL A 97 -6.03 16.34 -20.65
C VAL A 97 -6.19 17.78 -20.17
N PRO A 98 -6.77 18.69 -21.00
CA PRO A 98 -6.94 20.10 -20.63
C PRO A 98 -7.77 20.31 -19.36
N TYR A 99 -8.73 19.46 -19.08
CA TYR A 99 -9.57 19.50 -17.87
C TYR A 99 -8.74 19.40 -16.59
N PHE A 100 -7.83 18.46 -16.54
CA PHE A 100 -6.93 18.28 -15.40
C PHE A 100 -5.89 19.39 -15.30
N GLN A 101 -5.46 19.96 -16.41
CA GLN A 101 -4.58 21.13 -16.42
C GLN A 101 -5.25 22.33 -15.75
N LYS A 102 -6.53 22.55 -16.03
CA LYS A 102 -7.32 23.59 -15.35
C LYS A 102 -7.41 23.35 -13.85
N LEU A 103 -7.63 22.12 -13.41
CA LEU A 103 -7.65 21.73 -12.00
C LEU A 103 -6.33 22.01 -11.32
N GLN A 104 -5.19 21.75 -11.98
CA GLN A 104 -3.87 22.05 -11.43
C GLN A 104 -3.63 23.55 -11.25
N ARG A 105 -4.20 24.37 -12.13
CA ARG A 105 -4.08 25.84 -12.08
C ARG A 105 -5.00 26.50 -11.05
N GLU A 106 -6.05 25.84 -10.63
CA GLU A 106 -7.00 26.34 -9.62
C GLU A 106 -6.46 26.41 -8.18
N GLY A 107 -5.23 25.93 -7.92
CA GLY A 107 -4.60 25.97 -6.62
C GLY A 107 -5.08 24.85 -5.67
N GLU A 108 -5.40 25.20 -4.41
CA GLU A 108 -5.75 24.19 -3.39
C GLU A 108 -7.04 23.44 -3.69
N SER A 109 -8.06 24.10 -4.22
CA SER A 109 -9.32 23.44 -4.57
C SER A 109 -9.16 22.43 -5.68
N GLY A 110 -8.33 22.76 -6.68
CA GLY A 110 -7.95 21.85 -7.76
C GLY A 110 -7.17 20.64 -7.24
N ARG A 111 -6.23 20.83 -6.34
CA ARG A 111 -5.47 19.74 -5.71
C ARG A 111 -6.35 18.80 -4.91
N ARG A 112 -7.33 19.33 -4.18
CA ARG A 112 -8.31 18.50 -3.44
C ARG A 112 -9.13 17.63 -4.38
N LYS A 113 -9.60 18.18 -5.50
CA LYS A 113 -10.31 17.40 -6.54
C LYS A 113 -9.43 16.33 -7.15
N MET A 114 -8.18 16.66 -7.50
CA MET A 114 -7.22 15.67 -8.01
C MET A 114 -6.95 14.55 -7.01
N ASN A 115 -6.81 14.86 -5.73
CA ASN A 115 -6.65 13.87 -4.68
C ASN A 115 -7.88 12.95 -4.55
N GLN A 116 -9.09 13.50 -4.70
CA GLN A 116 -10.32 12.70 -4.71
C GLN A 116 -10.35 11.75 -5.92
N TYR A 117 -10.01 12.22 -7.12
CA TYR A 117 -9.90 11.38 -8.31
C TYR A 117 -8.85 10.27 -8.13
N THR A 118 -7.72 10.59 -7.53
CA THR A 118 -6.68 9.60 -7.20
C THR A 118 -7.22 8.52 -6.26
N ARG A 119 -7.98 8.89 -5.25
CA ARG A 119 -8.60 7.94 -4.32
C ARG A 119 -9.62 7.03 -5.02
N TYR A 120 -10.49 7.58 -5.86
CA TYR A 120 -11.45 6.80 -6.62
C TYR A 120 -10.76 5.82 -7.58
N LEU A 121 -9.75 6.30 -8.29
CA LEU A 121 -8.96 5.45 -9.18
C LEU A 121 -8.23 4.36 -8.41
N THR A 122 -7.70 4.65 -7.23
CA THR A 122 -7.07 3.67 -6.35
C THR A 122 -8.05 2.56 -5.96
N ILE A 123 -9.29 2.89 -5.63
CA ILE A 123 -10.33 1.90 -5.29
C ILE A 123 -10.62 1.00 -6.49
N ILE A 124 -10.74 1.55 -7.69
CA ILE A 124 -10.97 0.78 -8.92
C ILE A 124 -9.79 -0.16 -9.18
N ILE A 125 -8.57 0.33 -9.07
CA ILE A 125 -7.36 -0.49 -9.25
C ILE A 125 -7.30 -1.61 -8.19
N LEU A 126 -7.63 -1.33 -6.95
CA LEU A 126 -7.69 -2.33 -5.88
C LEU A 126 -8.72 -3.42 -6.17
N LEU A 127 -9.90 -3.06 -6.68
CA LEU A 127 -10.94 -4.02 -7.06
C LEU A 127 -10.48 -4.98 -8.16
N VAL A 128 -9.61 -4.51 -9.05
CA VAL A 128 -9.02 -5.34 -10.11
C VAL A 128 -7.83 -6.15 -9.61
N GLN A 129 -6.95 -5.53 -8.82
CA GLN A 129 -5.71 -6.18 -8.35
C GLN A 129 -5.93 -7.22 -7.26
N ALA A 130 -6.88 -7.03 -6.37
CA ALA A 130 -7.12 -7.95 -5.28
C ALA A 130 -7.52 -9.36 -5.75
N PRO A 131 -8.49 -9.54 -6.68
CA PRO A 131 -8.76 -10.84 -7.27
C PRO A 131 -7.56 -11.44 -8.00
N SER A 132 -6.80 -10.62 -8.74
CA SER A 132 -5.60 -11.06 -9.45
C SER A 132 -4.53 -11.60 -8.51
N TYR A 133 -4.33 -10.94 -7.39
CA TYR A 133 -3.40 -11.39 -6.35
C TYR A 133 -3.83 -12.72 -5.73
N LEU A 134 -5.11 -12.87 -5.41
CA LEU A 134 -5.66 -14.12 -4.87
C LEU A 134 -5.54 -15.28 -5.86
N LEU A 135 -5.80 -15.03 -7.15
CA LEU A 135 -5.62 -16.01 -8.20
C LEU A 135 -4.15 -16.44 -8.34
N ASN A 136 -3.24 -15.48 -8.26
CA ASN A 136 -1.81 -15.75 -8.31
C ASN A 136 -1.36 -16.63 -7.13
N LEU A 137 -1.82 -16.32 -5.92
CA LEU A 137 -1.60 -17.15 -4.73
C LEU A 137 -2.15 -18.57 -4.93
N LYS A 138 -3.35 -18.68 -5.50
CA LYS A 138 -4.00 -19.96 -5.75
C LYS A 138 -3.23 -20.81 -6.77
N MET A 139 -2.69 -20.18 -7.82
CA MET A 139 -1.86 -20.88 -8.81
C MET A 139 -0.53 -21.35 -8.25
N GLN A 140 0.12 -20.55 -7.41
CA GLN A 140 1.40 -20.89 -6.79
C GLN A 140 1.26 -21.96 -5.69
N ALA A 141 0.12 -21.99 -5.03
CA ALA A 141 -0.15 -22.91 -3.93
C ALA A 141 -0.49 -24.33 -4.36
N GLY A 142 -0.92 -24.52 -5.60
CA GLY A 142 -1.36 -25.81 -6.09
C GLY A 142 -2.66 -26.32 -5.45
N PRO A 143 -2.96 -27.61 -5.63
CA PRO A 143 -4.27 -28.19 -5.24
C PRO A 143 -4.54 -28.19 -3.71
N SER A 144 -3.52 -28.00 -2.89
CA SER A 144 -3.68 -27.98 -1.43
C SER A 144 -4.43 -26.75 -0.88
N LEU A 145 -4.50 -25.69 -1.69
CA LEU A 145 -5.21 -24.46 -1.31
C LEU A 145 -6.69 -24.52 -1.71
N ASN A 146 -7.03 -25.35 -2.71
CA ASN A 146 -8.40 -25.46 -3.21
C ASN A 146 -9.39 -25.95 -2.15
N ALA A 147 -8.90 -26.66 -1.14
CA ALA A 147 -9.75 -27.17 -0.06
C ALA A 147 -10.10 -26.13 1.02
N SER A 148 -9.30 -25.06 1.14
CA SER A 148 -9.48 -24.05 2.18
C SER A 148 -10.00 -22.70 1.66
N LEU A 149 -9.94 -22.48 0.35
CA LEU A 149 -10.41 -21.26 -0.32
C LEU A 149 -11.71 -21.50 -1.11
N ASP A 150 -12.52 -22.42 -0.66
CA ASP A 150 -13.88 -22.56 -1.19
C ASP A 150 -14.74 -21.41 -0.62
N TRP A 151 -14.44 -20.21 -1.12
CA TRP A 151 -15.30 -19.05 -0.94
C TRP A 151 -16.53 -19.27 -1.83
N THR A 152 -17.39 -20.14 -1.41
CA THR A 152 -18.78 -20.14 -1.90
C THR A 152 -19.43 -18.88 -1.37
N LEU A 153 -19.28 -17.82 -2.11
CA LEU A 153 -20.18 -16.69 -2.04
C LEU A 153 -21.46 -17.05 -2.76
#